data_985310313fdc3996d822f1ff16cde11f
#
_entry.id   985310313fdc3996d822f1ff16cde11f
#
_cell.length_a   1.000
_cell.length_b   1.000
_cell.length_c   1.000
_cell.angle_alpha   90.00
_cell.angle_beta   90.00
_cell.angle_gamma   90.00
#
_symmetry.space_group_name_H-M   'P 1'
#
loop_
_entity.id
_entity.type
_entity.pdbx_description
1 polymer ?
#
loop_
_entity_poly.entity_id
_entity_poly.type
_entity_poly.pdbx_seq_one_letter_code
_entity_poly.pdbx_strand_id
1 'polypeptide(L)'
;MPFEVPPLRYDYAALAPTIDEQTMRLHHDKHHQAYVDKLNEAVAADSNLQGKSLEEILAGASGLPKVVRNNGGGHWNHSFFWEAMTPGGGQPTGTLAQAITTKFGSLDAMQNEFNNAGVGQFGSGWVWLVASGGELRIVATPNQDNPLMDVVEGGGTPVLANDVWEHAYYLTYNNRRADYLKAWWNVVDWTKAEERFAGAA
;
A
#
# COMPACT_ATOMS: atom_id res chain seq x y z
N MET A 1 -22.24 7.97 -1.80
CA MET A 1 -21.50 9.09 -2.43
C MET A 1 -20.42 8.46 -3.29
N PRO A 2 -19.99 9.09 -4.39
CA PRO A 2 -18.88 8.57 -5.19
C PRO A 2 -17.58 8.56 -4.36
N PHE A 3 -16.67 7.66 -4.71
CA PHE A 3 -15.31 7.66 -4.17
C PHE A 3 -14.52 8.83 -4.78
N GLU A 4 -13.55 9.34 -4.03
CA GLU A 4 -12.70 10.46 -4.44
C GLU A 4 -11.23 10.17 -4.07
N VAL A 5 -10.30 10.71 -4.86
CA VAL A 5 -8.87 10.65 -4.52
C VAL A 5 -8.61 11.54 -3.31
N PRO A 6 -8.09 11.01 -2.19
CA PRO A 6 -7.77 11.85 -1.03
C PRO A 6 -6.60 12.80 -1.37
N PRO A 7 -6.61 14.05 -0.86
CA PRO A 7 -5.48 14.95 -1.06
C PRO A 7 -4.23 14.42 -0.34
N LEU A 8 -3.06 14.69 -0.92
CA LEU A 8 -1.79 14.42 -0.23
C LEU A 8 -1.63 15.33 1.00
N ARG A 9 -1.00 14.80 2.05
CA ARG A 9 -0.67 15.56 3.28
C ARG A 9 0.65 16.35 3.18
N TYR A 10 1.33 16.26 2.03
CA TYR A 10 2.63 16.86 1.74
C TYR A 10 2.69 17.27 0.25
N ASP A 11 3.60 18.17 -0.10
CA ASP A 11 3.79 18.60 -1.47
C ASP A 11 4.34 17.47 -2.35
N TYR A 12 4.05 17.50 -3.66
CA TYR A 12 4.52 16.48 -4.61
C TYR A 12 6.05 16.30 -4.62
N ALA A 13 6.80 17.38 -4.38
CA ALA A 13 8.27 17.33 -4.33
C ALA A 13 8.85 16.91 -2.98
N ALA A 14 8.00 16.74 -1.95
CA ALA A 14 8.47 16.60 -0.57
C ALA A 14 9.14 15.25 -0.26
N LEU A 15 8.90 14.22 -1.08
CA LEU A 15 9.53 12.90 -0.92
C LEU A 15 10.82 12.73 -1.72
N ALA A 16 11.25 13.77 -2.45
CA ALA A 16 12.53 13.75 -3.17
C ALA A 16 13.72 13.69 -2.18
N PRO A 17 14.82 13.01 -2.52
CA PRO A 17 15.09 12.34 -3.79
C PRO A 17 14.55 10.89 -3.88
N THR A 18 13.87 10.39 -2.86
CA THR A 18 13.38 9.01 -2.79
C THR A 18 12.31 8.74 -3.87
N ILE A 19 11.33 9.63 -3.98
CA ILE A 19 10.33 9.61 -5.05
C ILE A 19 10.30 11.02 -5.64
N ASP A 20 10.52 11.14 -6.94
CA ASP A 20 10.55 12.43 -7.63
C ASP A 20 9.14 13.03 -7.81
N GLU A 21 9.09 14.37 -7.97
CA GLU A 21 7.84 15.12 -8.11
C GLU A 21 7.01 14.65 -9.32
N GLN A 22 7.65 14.33 -10.44
CA GLN A 22 6.95 13.91 -11.64
C GLN A 22 6.26 12.54 -11.41
N THR A 23 6.95 11.61 -10.77
CA THR A 23 6.36 10.34 -10.35
C THR A 23 5.15 10.58 -9.44
N MET A 24 5.27 11.43 -8.43
CA MET A 24 4.16 11.73 -7.50
C MET A 24 2.94 12.30 -8.22
N ARG A 25 3.13 13.25 -9.14
CA ARG A 25 2.03 13.84 -9.93
C ARG A 25 1.35 12.83 -10.85
N LEU A 26 2.12 12.01 -11.55
CA LEU A 26 1.57 10.95 -12.41
C LEU A 26 0.84 9.88 -11.59
N HIS A 27 1.46 9.47 -10.49
CA HIS A 27 0.97 8.37 -9.68
C HIS A 27 -0.32 8.76 -8.93
N HIS A 28 -0.37 9.95 -8.31
CA HIS A 28 -1.54 10.44 -7.59
C HIS A 28 -2.63 10.96 -8.56
N ASP A 29 -2.29 11.91 -9.47
CA ASP A 29 -3.30 12.64 -10.24
C ASP A 29 -3.79 11.87 -11.48
N LYS A 30 -3.06 10.84 -11.93
CA LYS A 30 -3.42 10.07 -13.12
C LYS A 30 -3.74 8.62 -12.80
N HIS A 31 -2.79 7.86 -12.21
CA HIS A 31 -3.03 6.43 -11.93
C HIS A 31 -4.11 6.25 -10.85
N HIS A 32 -3.99 6.91 -9.70
CA HIS A 32 -4.99 6.79 -8.64
C HIS A 32 -6.35 7.33 -9.09
N GLN A 33 -6.39 8.49 -9.76
CA GLN A 33 -7.64 9.05 -10.29
C GLN A 33 -8.33 8.08 -11.27
N ALA A 34 -7.58 7.42 -12.15
CA ALA A 34 -8.16 6.45 -13.09
C ALA A 34 -8.79 5.25 -12.37
N TYR A 35 -8.20 4.77 -11.27
CA TYR A 35 -8.82 3.72 -10.44
C TYR A 35 -10.14 4.20 -9.83
N VAL A 36 -10.17 5.41 -9.31
CA VAL A 36 -11.38 6.00 -8.71
C VAL A 36 -12.48 6.17 -9.76
N ASP A 37 -12.16 6.70 -10.92
CA ASP A 37 -13.14 6.89 -12.01
C ASP A 37 -13.77 5.57 -12.43
N LYS A 38 -12.94 4.54 -12.67
CA LYS A 38 -13.41 3.21 -13.08
C LYS A 38 -14.18 2.47 -11.98
N LEU A 39 -13.79 2.65 -10.71
CA LEU A 39 -14.55 2.10 -9.59
C LEU A 39 -15.93 2.75 -9.50
N ASN A 40 -16.02 4.07 -9.60
CA ASN A 40 -17.28 4.79 -9.55
C ASN A 40 -18.22 4.39 -10.70
N GLU A 41 -17.69 4.25 -11.93
CA GLU A 41 -18.47 3.72 -13.06
C GLU A 41 -19.06 2.33 -12.75
N ALA A 42 -18.23 1.44 -12.19
CA ALA A 42 -18.63 0.07 -11.88
C ALA A 42 -19.65 -0.01 -10.73
N VAL A 43 -19.46 0.78 -9.68
CA VAL A 43 -20.39 0.85 -8.52
C VAL A 43 -21.73 1.47 -8.94
N ALA A 44 -21.72 2.47 -9.80
CA ALA A 44 -22.96 3.07 -10.31
C ALA A 44 -23.81 2.07 -11.13
N ALA A 45 -23.14 1.11 -11.79
CA ALA A 45 -23.78 0.08 -12.61
C ALA A 45 -24.31 -1.13 -11.80
N ASP A 46 -23.92 -1.30 -10.55
CA ASP A 46 -24.32 -2.45 -9.71
C ASP A 46 -24.92 -1.98 -8.37
N SER A 47 -26.23 -2.14 -8.25
CA SER A 47 -26.97 -1.75 -7.03
C SER A 47 -26.53 -2.50 -5.78
N ASN A 48 -25.92 -3.69 -5.89
CA ASN A 48 -25.41 -4.45 -4.75
C ASN A 48 -24.13 -3.84 -4.13
N LEU A 49 -23.47 -2.97 -4.88
CA LEU A 49 -22.26 -2.27 -4.41
C LEU A 49 -22.56 -0.88 -3.88
N GLN A 50 -23.72 -0.30 -4.24
CA GLN A 50 -24.09 1.04 -3.82
C GLN A 50 -24.30 1.13 -2.31
N GLY A 51 -23.79 2.19 -1.70
CA GLY A 51 -23.91 2.45 -0.27
C GLY A 51 -22.93 1.68 0.63
N LYS A 52 -22.13 0.77 0.08
CA LYS A 52 -21.08 0.06 0.81
C LYS A 52 -19.81 0.90 0.93
N SER A 53 -19.06 0.70 2.01
CA SER A 53 -17.69 1.18 2.11
C SER A 53 -16.76 0.41 1.16
N LEU A 54 -15.59 0.96 0.88
CA LEU A 54 -14.62 0.30 0.02
C LEU A 54 -14.12 -1.01 0.63
N GLU A 55 -13.90 -1.04 1.94
CA GLU A 55 -13.50 -2.22 2.70
C GLU A 55 -14.56 -3.33 2.65
N GLU A 56 -15.84 -2.98 2.79
CA GLU A 56 -16.95 -3.93 2.66
C GLU A 56 -17.02 -4.54 1.25
N ILE A 57 -16.72 -3.75 0.21
CA ILE A 57 -16.64 -4.24 -1.15
C ILE A 57 -15.48 -5.21 -1.30
N LEU A 58 -14.27 -4.82 -0.86
CA LEU A 58 -13.05 -5.58 -1.05
C LEU A 58 -12.99 -6.88 -0.23
N ALA A 59 -13.66 -6.95 0.92
CA ALA A 59 -13.73 -8.17 1.73
C ALA A 59 -14.30 -9.38 0.98
N GLY A 60 -15.15 -9.16 -0.04
CA GLY A 60 -15.72 -10.20 -0.89
C GLY A 60 -15.08 -10.29 -2.28
N ALA A 61 -13.81 -10.00 -2.41
CA ALA A 61 -13.10 -9.86 -3.68
C ALA A 61 -13.19 -11.08 -4.61
N SER A 62 -13.30 -12.29 -4.05
CA SER A 62 -13.46 -13.55 -4.81
C SER A 62 -14.72 -13.58 -5.67
N GLY A 63 -15.78 -12.90 -5.23
CA GLY A 63 -17.07 -12.80 -5.95
C GLY A 63 -17.21 -11.56 -6.82
N LEU A 64 -16.23 -10.64 -6.84
CA LEU A 64 -16.34 -9.39 -7.57
C LEU A 64 -15.95 -9.54 -9.05
N PRO A 65 -16.62 -8.77 -9.95
CA PRO A 65 -16.08 -8.55 -11.29
C PRO A 65 -14.65 -7.99 -11.21
N LYS A 66 -13.78 -8.41 -12.14
CA LYS A 66 -12.38 -7.96 -12.18
C LYS A 66 -12.22 -6.44 -12.18
N VAL A 67 -13.14 -5.72 -12.84
CA VAL A 67 -13.13 -4.25 -12.88
C VAL A 67 -13.31 -3.66 -11.49
N VAL A 68 -14.17 -4.22 -10.65
CA VAL A 68 -14.39 -3.76 -9.27
C VAL A 68 -13.21 -4.13 -8.39
N ARG A 69 -12.76 -5.39 -8.42
CA ARG A 69 -11.61 -5.88 -7.65
C ARG A 69 -10.35 -5.07 -7.94
N ASN A 70 -10.01 -4.88 -9.23
CA ASN A 70 -8.79 -4.18 -9.60
C ASN A 70 -8.85 -2.68 -9.29
N ASN A 71 -9.96 -2.01 -9.61
CA ASN A 71 -10.06 -0.57 -9.41
C ASN A 71 -10.37 -0.20 -7.95
N GLY A 72 -11.16 -1.02 -7.25
CA GLY A 72 -11.37 -0.89 -5.81
C GLY A 72 -10.10 -1.13 -5.04
N GLY A 73 -9.37 -2.21 -5.34
CA GLY A 73 -8.05 -2.47 -4.76
C GLY A 73 -7.08 -1.34 -5.07
N GLY A 74 -7.03 -0.88 -6.33
CA GLY A 74 -6.19 0.25 -6.74
C GLY A 74 -6.47 1.53 -5.94
N HIS A 75 -7.74 1.88 -5.80
CA HIS A 75 -8.11 3.05 -4.99
C HIS A 75 -7.70 2.90 -3.52
N TRP A 76 -8.01 1.77 -2.89
CA TRP A 76 -7.67 1.54 -1.50
C TRP A 76 -6.16 1.53 -1.25
N ASN A 77 -5.42 0.78 -2.08
CA ASN A 77 -3.97 0.62 -1.96
C ASN A 77 -3.25 1.96 -2.06
N HIS A 78 -3.64 2.81 -3.01
CA HIS A 78 -3.02 4.13 -3.20
C HIS A 78 -3.38 5.09 -2.07
N SER A 79 -4.64 5.11 -1.60
CA SER A 79 -5.03 5.89 -0.44
C SER A 79 -4.20 5.54 0.80
N PHE A 80 -4.02 4.23 1.04
CA PHE A 80 -3.18 3.72 2.11
C PHE A 80 -1.69 4.10 1.93
N PHE A 81 -1.18 4.02 0.70
CA PHE A 81 0.22 4.30 0.37
C PHE A 81 0.61 5.76 0.61
N TRP A 82 -0.25 6.70 0.22
CA TRP A 82 0.01 8.13 0.48
C TRP A 82 0.16 8.43 1.96
N GLU A 83 -0.65 7.81 2.80
CA GLU A 83 -0.57 7.97 4.24
C GLU A 83 0.59 7.21 4.90
N ALA A 84 1.15 6.20 4.23
CA ALA A 84 2.29 5.44 4.74
C ALA A 84 3.62 6.19 4.60
N MET A 85 3.62 7.37 3.98
CA MET A 85 4.82 8.16 3.70
C MET A 85 4.76 9.55 4.32
N THR A 86 5.93 10.05 4.70
CA THR A 86 6.12 11.42 5.21
C THR A 86 7.51 11.93 4.81
N PRO A 87 7.67 13.25 4.57
CA PRO A 87 8.99 13.85 4.36
C PRO A 87 9.93 13.55 5.53
N GLY A 88 11.13 13.07 5.21
CA GLY A 88 12.17 12.78 6.20
C GLY A 88 12.01 11.47 6.96
N GLY A 89 10.90 10.76 6.76
CA GLY A 89 10.69 9.42 7.35
C GLY A 89 10.82 9.39 8.87
N GLY A 90 11.49 8.36 9.39
CA GLY A 90 11.71 8.19 10.82
C GLY A 90 12.21 6.80 11.20
N GLN A 91 11.93 6.42 12.43
CA GLN A 91 12.21 5.07 12.96
C GLN A 91 10.97 4.55 13.70
N PRO A 92 10.73 3.24 13.73
CA PRO A 92 9.64 2.68 14.51
C PRO A 92 9.90 2.88 16.01
N THR A 93 8.83 3.13 16.73
CA THR A 93 8.84 3.30 18.19
C THR A 93 7.75 2.42 18.82
N GLY A 94 7.58 2.49 20.11
CA GLY A 94 6.45 1.89 20.80
C GLY A 94 6.32 0.38 20.65
N THR A 95 5.09 -0.07 20.52
CA THR A 95 4.73 -1.50 20.44
C THR A 95 5.10 -2.12 19.10
N LEU A 96 5.05 -1.35 18.01
CA LEU A 96 5.50 -1.80 16.69
C LEU A 96 7.00 -2.13 16.67
N ALA A 97 7.84 -1.27 17.26
CA ALA A 97 9.29 -1.54 17.34
C ALA A 97 9.59 -2.83 18.11
N GLN A 98 8.86 -3.08 19.19
CA GLN A 98 8.97 -4.31 19.97
C GLN A 98 8.51 -5.54 19.16
N ALA A 99 7.38 -5.44 18.46
CA ALA A 99 6.87 -6.50 17.63
C ALA A 99 7.81 -6.84 16.46
N ILE A 100 8.40 -5.82 15.82
CA ILE A 100 9.43 -5.99 14.78
C ILE A 100 10.63 -6.76 15.35
N THR A 101 11.16 -6.34 16.51
CA THR A 101 12.31 -7.01 17.13
C THR A 101 11.98 -8.44 17.53
N THR A 102 10.80 -8.67 18.08
CA THR A 102 10.35 -10.01 18.48
C THR A 102 10.20 -10.94 17.27
N LYS A 103 9.61 -10.46 16.19
CA LYS A 103 9.30 -11.29 15.01
C LYS A 103 10.51 -11.50 14.10
N PHE A 104 11.27 -10.44 13.83
CA PHE A 104 12.33 -10.43 12.80
C PHE A 104 13.74 -10.35 13.39
N GLY A 105 13.88 -10.09 14.69
CA GLY A 105 15.16 -9.91 15.36
C GLY A 105 15.70 -8.49 15.31
N SER A 106 15.45 -7.75 14.21
CA SER A 106 15.84 -6.35 14.07
C SER A 106 15.01 -5.64 13.00
N LEU A 107 15.06 -4.30 12.99
CA LEU A 107 14.48 -3.50 11.91
C LEU A 107 15.11 -3.83 10.56
N ASP A 108 16.44 -3.92 10.51
CA ASP A 108 17.17 -4.25 9.28
C ASP A 108 16.77 -5.62 8.72
N ALA A 109 16.57 -6.62 9.58
CA ALA A 109 16.12 -7.94 9.15
C ALA A 109 14.70 -7.88 8.55
N MET A 110 13.79 -7.15 9.19
CA MET A 110 12.43 -6.92 8.67
C MET A 110 12.47 -6.18 7.34
N GLN A 111 13.25 -5.11 7.22
CA GLN A 111 13.39 -4.35 5.97
C GLN A 111 13.95 -5.22 4.84
N ASN A 112 14.94 -6.06 5.13
CA ASN A 112 15.51 -6.99 4.15
C ASN A 112 14.48 -8.02 3.69
N GLU A 113 13.69 -8.60 4.61
CA GLU A 113 12.63 -9.55 4.26
C GLU A 113 11.53 -8.88 3.41
N PHE A 114 11.11 -7.68 3.78
CA PHE A 114 10.14 -6.87 3.03
C PHE A 114 10.66 -6.55 1.61
N ASN A 115 11.90 -6.08 1.50
CA ASN A 115 12.51 -5.76 0.22
C ASN A 115 12.63 -7.00 -0.67
N ASN A 116 13.03 -8.15 -0.10
CA ASN A 116 13.13 -9.41 -0.84
C ASN A 116 11.75 -9.87 -1.35
N ALA A 117 10.71 -9.74 -0.54
CA ALA A 117 9.34 -10.03 -0.96
C ALA A 117 8.88 -9.12 -2.11
N GLY A 118 9.18 -7.81 -2.02
CA GLY A 118 8.87 -6.84 -3.08
C GLY A 118 9.64 -7.07 -4.38
N VAL A 119 10.93 -7.45 -4.29
CA VAL A 119 11.74 -7.86 -5.47
C VAL A 119 11.20 -9.16 -6.06
N GLY A 120 10.81 -10.11 -5.19
CA GLY A 120 10.28 -11.41 -5.60
C GLY A 120 8.87 -11.35 -6.21
N GLN A 121 8.13 -10.26 -6.02
CA GLN A 121 6.83 -10.07 -6.65
C GLN A 121 7.01 -9.94 -8.17
N PHE A 122 6.65 -11.01 -8.89
CA PHE A 122 6.80 -11.06 -10.33
C PHE A 122 5.77 -10.16 -11.02
N GLY A 123 6.26 -9.20 -11.82
CA GLY A 123 5.41 -8.22 -12.49
C GLY A 123 4.92 -7.12 -11.54
N SER A 124 3.70 -6.64 -11.79
CA SER A 124 3.05 -5.59 -11.00
C SER A 124 2.46 -6.13 -9.72
N GLY A 125 2.55 -5.39 -8.65
CA GLY A 125 1.97 -5.77 -7.36
C GLY A 125 2.40 -4.88 -6.22
N TRP A 126 2.22 -5.40 -5.02
CA TRP A 126 2.47 -4.71 -3.76
C TRP A 126 3.20 -5.61 -2.78
N VAL A 127 3.91 -5.00 -1.83
CA VAL A 127 4.46 -5.68 -0.66
C VAL A 127 3.92 -5.00 0.60
N TRP A 128 3.56 -5.81 1.59
CA TRP A 128 2.85 -5.39 2.80
C TRP A 128 3.56 -5.89 4.05
N LEU A 129 3.58 -5.06 5.09
CA LEU A 129 3.71 -5.50 6.47
C LEU A 129 2.29 -5.56 7.04
N VAL A 130 1.86 -6.72 7.52
CA VAL A 130 0.51 -6.92 8.07
C VAL A 130 0.57 -7.40 9.51
N ALA A 131 -0.43 -7.03 10.30
CA ALA A 131 -0.63 -7.51 11.65
C ALA A 131 -1.84 -8.46 11.70
N SER A 132 -1.73 -9.54 12.46
CA SER A 132 -2.81 -10.49 12.70
C SER A 132 -2.61 -11.15 14.06
N GLY A 133 -3.54 -10.95 14.99
CA GLY A 133 -3.44 -11.50 16.36
C GLY A 133 -2.18 -11.04 17.12
N GLY A 134 -1.76 -9.80 16.92
CA GLY A 134 -0.55 -9.22 17.53
C GLY A 134 0.78 -9.64 16.88
N GLU A 135 0.75 -10.51 15.88
CA GLU A 135 1.94 -10.93 15.13
C GLU A 135 2.08 -10.18 13.82
N LEU A 136 3.33 -9.86 13.45
CA LEU A 136 3.67 -9.27 12.17
C LEU A 136 4.03 -10.32 11.14
N ARG A 137 3.69 -10.07 9.87
CA ARG A 137 4.14 -10.87 8.73
C ARG A 137 4.29 -10.00 7.48
N ILE A 138 5.07 -10.49 6.52
CA ILE A 138 5.27 -9.85 5.23
C ILE A 138 4.52 -10.65 4.18
N VAL A 139 3.73 -9.95 3.35
CA VAL A 139 2.91 -10.53 2.28
C VAL A 139 3.18 -9.75 0.99
N ALA A 140 3.34 -10.45 -0.14
CA ALA A 140 3.34 -9.84 -1.46
C ALA A 140 2.07 -10.24 -2.21
N THR A 141 1.48 -9.28 -2.93
CA THR A 141 0.22 -9.49 -3.66
C THR A 141 0.35 -9.03 -5.12
N PRO A 142 -0.26 -9.74 -6.07
CA PRO A 142 -0.21 -9.35 -7.48
C PRO A 142 -1.21 -8.22 -7.78
N ASN A 143 -0.92 -7.46 -8.82
CA ASN A 143 -1.79 -6.41 -9.35
C ASN A 143 -2.24 -5.42 -8.28
N GLN A 144 -3.55 -5.33 -8.01
CA GLN A 144 -4.14 -4.46 -6.99
C GLN A 144 -4.78 -5.24 -5.85
N ASP A 145 -4.46 -6.53 -5.70
CA ASP A 145 -4.90 -7.30 -4.54
C ASP A 145 -4.22 -6.77 -3.27
N ASN A 146 -4.94 -6.85 -2.16
CA ASN A 146 -4.45 -6.39 -0.85
C ASN A 146 -4.90 -7.32 0.29
N PRO A 147 -4.28 -7.21 1.48
CA PRO A 147 -4.53 -8.11 2.61
C PRO A 147 -5.95 -8.10 3.19
N LEU A 148 -6.83 -7.16 2.78
CA LEU A 148 -8.24 -7.14 3.19
C LEU A 148 -9.10 -8.11 2.37
N MET A 149 -8.58 -8.56 1.24
CA MET A 149 -9.32 -9.39 0.29
C MET A 149 -9.28 -10.85 0.68
N ASP A 150 -10.43 -11.53 0.56
CA ASP A 150 -10.59 -12.97 0.82
C ASP A 150 -9.80 -13.89 -0.12
N VAL A 151 -9.23 -13.34 -1.19
CA VAL A 151 -8.36 -14.03 -2.15
C VAL A 151 -6.88 -13.99 -1.77
N VAL A 152 -6.51 -13.25 -0.73
CA VAL A 152 -5.11 -13.10 -0.29
C VAL A 152 -4.86 -13.99 0.92
N GLU A 153 -4.04 -15.02 0.70
CA GLU A 153 -3.60 -15.91 1.77
C GLU A 153 -2.68 -15.17 2.75
N GLY A 154 -2.88 -15.40 4.03
CA GLY A 154 -2.10 -14.71 5.08
C GLY A 154 -2.44 -13.23 5.24
N GLY A 155 -3.64 -12.82 4.82
CA GLY A 155 -4.16 -11.47 5.04
C GLY A 155 -4.19 -11.05 6.52
N GLY A 156 -4.53 -9.81 6.76
CA GLY A 156 -4.57 -9.20 8.09
C GLY A 156 -4.70 -7.69 7.97
N THR A 157 -4.54 -6.97 9.07
CA THR A 157 -4.57 -5.51 9.07
C THR A 157 -3.28 -4.95 8.46
N PRO A 158 -3.32 -4.23 7.34
CA PRO A 158 -2.13 -3.61 6.76
C PRO A 158 -1.53 -2.56 7.71
N VAL A 159 -0.22 -2.64 7.92
CA VAL A 159 0.58 -1.69 8.72
C VAL A 159 1.41 -0.81 7.80
N LEU A 160 2.12 -1.40 6.84
CA LEU A 160 2.86 -0.71 5.79
C LEU A 160 2.58 -1.34 4.44
N ALA A 161 2.70 -0.55 3.39
CA ALA A 161 2.60 -0.99 2.00
C ALA A 161 3.60 -0.27 1.11
N ASN A 162 4.17 -0.97 0.14
CA ASN A 162 4.94 -0.35 -0.93
C ASN A 162 4.45 -0.85 -2.29
N ASP A 163 4.24 0.08 -3.21
CA ASP A 163 3.86 -0.17 -4.59
C ASP A 163 5.09 -0.60 -5.40
N VAL A 164 5.06 -1.82 -5.94
CA VAL A 164 6.13 -2.33 -6.81
C VAL A 164 5.72 -2.42 -8.29
N TRP A 165 4.63 -1.77 -8.67
CA TRP A 165 4.36 -1.44 -10.07
C TRP A 165 5.46 -0.54 -10.61
N GLU A 166 5.87 -0.72 -11.86
CA GLU A 166 6.95 0.08 -12.45
C GLU A 166 6.65 1.58 -12.47
N HIS A 167 5.38 1.97 -12.62
CA HIS A 167 4.99 3.38 -12.58
C HIS A 167 5.35 4.10 -11.26
N ALA A 168 5.53 3.36 -10.16
CA ALA A 168 5.87 3.93 -8.86
C ALA A 168 7.34 4.37 -8.77
N TYR A 169 8.24 3.84 -9.63
CA TYR A 169 9.68 4.06 -9.46
C TYR A 169 10.48 4.24 -10.75
N TYR A 170 9.90 4.00 -11.93
CA TYR A 170 10.67 3.86 -13.16
C TYR A 170 11.41 5.15 -13.59
N LEU A 171 10.84 6.33 -13.34
CA LEU A 171 11.46 7.59 -13.73
C LEU A 171 12.80 7.85 -13.01
N THR A 172 12.92 7.45 -11.74
CA THR A 172 14.15 7.61 -10.96
C THR A 172 15.05 6.37 -11.01
N TYR A 173 14.47 5.19 -10.89
CA TYR A 173 15.24 3.95 -10.69
C TYR A 173 15.31 3.06 -11.92
N ASN A 174 14.53 3.33 -12.98
CA ASN A 174 14.36 2.45 -14.13
C ASN A 174 14.00 1.02 -13.68
N ASN A 175 14.73 0.01 -14.13
CA ASN A 175 14.51 -1.40 -13.77
C ASN A 175 15.05 -1.79 -12.38
N ARG A 176 15.63 -0.85 -11.62
CA ARG A 176 16.26 -1.15 -10.32
C ARG A 176 15.27 -1.12 -9.17
N ARG A 177 14.28 -2.01 -9.19
CA ARG A 177 13.26 -2.15 -8.14
C ARG A 177 13.88 -2.29 -6.74
N ALA A 178 14.98 -3.05 -6.62
CA ALA A 178 15.68 -3.25 -5.35
C ALA A 178 16.20 -1.93 -4.73
N ASP A 179 16.72 -1.03 -5.58
CA ASP A 179 17.21 0.28 -5.12
C ASP A 179 16.05 1.17 -4.64
N TYR A 180 14.92 1.15 -5.36
CA TYR A 180 13.71 1.85 -4.95
C TYR A 180 13.19 1.35 -3.61
N LEU A 181 13.03 0.04 -3.44
CA LEU A 181 12.57 -0.57 -2.18
C LEU A 181 13.48 -0.20 -1.02
N LYS A 182 14.80 -0.21 -1.23
CA LYS A 182 15.77 0.19 -0.22
C LYS A 182 15.68 1.69 0.11
N ALA A 183 15.48 2.54 -0.88
CA ALA A 183 15.38 3.99 -0.68
C ALA A 183 14.07 4.39 -0.01
N TRP A 184 12.98 3.64 -0.24
CA TRP A 184 11.64 3.96 0.27
C TRP A 184 11.58 4.09 1.79
N TRP A 185 12.42 3.36 2.54
CA TRP A 185 12.50 3.44 4.00
C TRP A 185 12.85 4.83 4.52
N ASN A 186 13.43 5.71 3.69
CA ASN A 186 13.74 7.10 4.06
C ASN A 186 12.49 8.00 4.15
N VAL A 187 11.34 7.53 3.68
CA VAL A 187 10.09 8.31 3.66
C VAL A 187 8.94 7.61 4.37
N VAL A 188 9.17 6.50 5.05
CA VAL A 188 8.13 5.77 5.79
C VAL A 188 7.64 6.58 6.98
N ASP A 189 6.32 6.77 7.08
CA ASP A 189 5.65 7.35 8.25
C ASP A 189 5.47 6.28 9.35
N TRP A 190 6.47 6.15 10.21
CA TRP A 190 6.47 5.19 11.30
C TRP A 190 5.45 5.53 12.39
N THR A 191 5.06 6.80 12.54
CA THR A 191 3.98 7.19 13.45
C THR A 191 2.65 6.61 12.97
N LYS A 192 2.37 6.73 11.68
CA LYS A 192 1.17 6.14 11.08
C LYS A 192 1.19 4.61 11.11
N ALA A 193 2.36 4.01 10.92
CA ALA A 193 2.53 2.56 11.06
C ALA A 193 2.24 2.07 12.50
N GLU A 194 2.72 2.78 13.53
CA GLU A 194 2.42 2.47 14.93
C GLU A 194 0.93 2.57 15.23
N GLU A 195 0.25 3.65 14.77
CA GLU A 195 -1.20 3.81 14.94
C GLU A 195 -1.98 2.63 14.37
N ARG A 196 -1.63 2.20 13.15
CA ARG A 196 -2.27 1.06 12.46
C ARG A 196 -2.01 -0.26 13.18
N PHE A 197 -0.79 -0.47 13.66
CA PHE A 197 -0.44 -1.67 14.42
C PHE A 197 -1.18 -1.74 15.75
N ALA A 198 -1.25 -0.63 16.49
CA ALA A 198 -1.99 -0.54 17.75
C ALA A 198 -3.50 -0.77 17.56
N GLY A 199 -4.06 -0.36 16.43
CA GLY A 199 -5.46 -0.61 16.08
C GLY A 199 -5.76 -2.04 15.60
N ALA A 200 -4.73 -2.86 15.36
CA ALA A 200 -4.85 -4.25 14.89
C ALA A 200 -4.68 -5.31 16.00
N ALA A 201 -4.38 -4.86 17.23
CA ALA A 201 -4.12 -5.71 18.39
C ALA A 201 -5.43 -6.20 19.06
#